data_b7fe2a5d653a5d515ca56f3ab42dba3b
#
_entry.id   b7fe2a5d653a5d515ca56f3ab42dba3b
#
_cell.length_a   1.000
_cell.length_b   1.000
_cell.length_c   1.000
_cell.angle_alpha   90.00
_cell.angle_beta   90.00
_cell.angle_gamma   90.00
#
_symmetry.space_group_name_H-M   'P 1'
#
loop_
_entity.id
_entity.type
_entity.pdbx_description
1 polymer ?
#
loop_
_entity_poly.entity_id
_entity_poly.type
_entity_poly.pdbx_seq_one_letter_code
_entity_poly.pdbx_strand_id
1 'polypeptide(L)'
;MTTNQKKSLRVGKYVDANHVNTLIRTYKQERWQQNSERIGQEDSLSLFYSIEELEEFLQKAKEAGANGVSVHFGVYPENFNEREGYAGKQTTVFVATDRQETVTGITHKNVYQHTNKGKQLLAYNMGTWPPGSGVETDWEGFGITIIDKGDKGMIVI
;
A
#
# COMPACT_ATOMS: atom_id res chain seq x y z
N MET A 1 27.74 -21.11 -24.26
CA MET A 1 26.58 -20.24 -23.98
C MET A 1 26.40 -20.10 -22.48
N THR A 2 26.83 -19.01 -21.92
CA THR A 2 26.55 -18.67 -20.52
C THR A 2 25.12 -18.17 -20.43
N THR A 3 24.23 -19.03 -19.96
CA THR A 3 22.90 -18.62 -19.54
C THR A 3 23.09 -17.67 -18.35
N ASN A 4 22.93 -16.37 -18.58
CA ASN A 4 22.76 -15.41 -17.52
C ASN A 4 21.44 -15.75 -16.78
N GLN A 5 21.51 -16.62 -15.78
CA GLN A 5 20.42 -16.80 -14.84
C GLN A 5 20.25 -15.45 -14.14
N LYS A 6 19.18 -14.74 -14.50
CA LYS A 6 18.74 -13.54 -13.78
C LYS A 6 18.57 -13.94 -12.31
N LYS A 7 19.43 -13.44 -11.44
CA LYS A 7 19.35 -13.67 -10.00
C LYS A 7 17.97 -13.19 -9.51
N SER A 8 17.27 -14.02 -8.75
CA SER A 8 16.00 -13.63 -8.17
C SER A 8 16.17 -12.39 -7.28
N LEU A 9 15.33 -11.39 -7.47
CA LEU A 9 15.29 -10.16 -6.67
C LEU A 9 14.36 -10.28 -5.44
N ARG A 10 14.01 -11.49 -5.03
CA ARG A 10 13.14 -11.68 -3.86
C ARG A 10 13.76 -11.08 -2.61
N VAL A 11 13.03 -10.13 -2.00
CA VAL A 11 13.46 -9.39 -0.81
C VAL A 11 12.54 -9.62 0.39
N GLY A 12 11.30 -9.99 0.15
CA GLY A 12 10.31 -10.27 1.20
C GLY A 12 10.25 -11.74 1.61
N LYS A 13 9.44 -12.02 2.60
CA LYS A 13 9.15 -13.39 3.07
C LYS A 13 7.69 -13.52 3.51
N TYR A 14 7.18 -14.73 3.50
CA TYR A 14 5.92 -15.04 4.17
C TYR A 14 6.05 -14.90 5.67
N VAL A 15 5.02 -14.40 6.31
CA VAL A 15 4.96 -14.18 7.76
C VAL A 15 3.68 -14.80 8.33
N ASP A 16 3.70 -15.08 9.63
CA ASP A 16 2.54 -15.66 10.32
C ASP A 16 1.58 -14.60 10.87
N ALA A 17 0.46 -15.03 11.40
CA ALA A 17 -0.57 -14.17 11.96
C ALA A 17 -0.06 -13.33 13.14
N ASN A 18 0.80 -13.85 13.99
CA ASN A 18 1.39 -13.11 15.10
C ASN A 18 2.22 -11.94 14.63
N HIS A 19 3.00 -12.16 13.59
CA HIS A 19 3.80 -11.08 12.98
C HIS A 19 2.91 -9.98 12.40
N VAL A 20 1.87 -10.36 11.63
CA VAL A 20 0.90 -9.42 11.08
C VAL A 20 0.22 -8.61 12.18
N ASN A 21 -0.27 -9.29 13.22
CA ASN A 21 -0.91 -8.68 14.37
C ASN A 21 0.01 -7.65 15.06
N THR A 22 1.25 -8.00 15.30
CA THR A 22 2.23 -7.10 15.92
C THR A 22 2.44 -5.84 15.10
N LEU A 23 2.58 -5.97 13.78
CA LEU A 23 2.78 -4.82 12.89
C LEU A 23 1.55 -3.90 12.88
N ILE A 24 0.36 -4.46 12.78
CA ILE A 24 -0.88 -3.68 12.74
C ILE A 24 -1.12 -2.96 14.06
N ARG A 25 -0.92 -3.63 15.20
CA ARG A 25 -1.04 -3.00 16.52
C ARG A 25 -0.06 -1.85 16.71
N THR A 26 1.19 -2.09 16.36
CA THR A 26 2.22 -1.07 16.48
C THR A 26 1.89 0.14 15.61
N TYR A 27 1.45 -0.10 14.37
CA TYR A 27 1.00 0.99 13.49
C TYR A 27 -0.16 1.78 14.11
N LYS A 28 -1.16 1.11 14.66
CA LYS A 28 -2.29 1.77 15.31
C LYS A 28 -1.86 2.65 16.48
N GLN A 29 -1.01 2.13 17.35
CA GLN A 29 -0.53 2.85 18.54
C GLN A 29 0.40 4.01 18.18
N GLU A 30 1.31 3.80 17.24
CA GLU A 30 2.38 4.74 16.92
C GLU A 30 2.00 5.77 15.85
N ARG A 31 0.98 5.50 15.02
CA ARG A 31 0.64 6.34 13.87
C ARG A 31 -0.85 6.62 13.72
N TRP A 32 -1.64 5.59 13.60
CA TRP A 32 -3.04 5.71 13.21
C TRP A 32 -3.88 6.53 14.18
N GLN A 33 -3.73 6.32 15.47
CA GLN A 33 -4.47 7.06 16.50
C GLN A 33 -4.18 8.57 16.41
N GLN A 34 -2.93 8.92 16.34
CA GLN A 34 -2.48 10.31 16.24
C GLN A 34 -2.90 10.94 14.91
N ASN A 35 -2.78 10.22 13.82
CA ASN A 35 -3.21 10.68 12.50
C ASN A 35 -4.72 10.93 12.48
N SER A 36 -5.51 10.01 13.04
CA SER A 36 -6.96 10.11 13.11
C SER A 36 -7.41 11.32 13.96
N GLU A 37 -6.76 11.55 15.10
CA GLU A 37 -7.01 12.73 15.92
C GLU A 37 -6.68 14.02 15.17
N ARG A 38 -5.55 14.05 14.49
CA ARG A 38 -5.09 15.21 13.73
C ARG A 38 -6.06 15.61 12.61
N ILE A 39 -6.59 14.65 11.88
CA ILE A 39 -7.51 14.92 10.76
C ILE A 39 -8.98 14.96 11.16
N GLY A 40 -9.29 14.69 12.45
CA GLY A 40 -10.66 14.70 12.97
C GLY A 40 -11.57 13.60 12.46
N GLN A 41 -11.02 12.54 11.90
CA GLN A 41 -11.72 11.36 11.41
C GLN A 41 -10.81 10.14 11.44
N GLU A 42 -11.38 8.94 11.33
CA GLU A 42 -10.55 7.74 11.22
C GLU A 42 -9.67 7.79 9.97
N ASP A 43 -8.36 7.67 10.16
CA ASP A 43 -7.42 7.49 9.06
C ASP A 43 -7.53 6.06 8.50
N SER A 44 -6.95 5.82 7.35
CA SER A 44 -6.96 4.49 6.74
C SER A 44 -6.05 3.52 7.51
N LEU A 45 -6.56 2.33 7.78
CA LEU A 45 -5.79 1.22 8.38
C LEU A 45 -5.28 0.24 7.34
N SER A 46 -6.03 0.08 6.29
CA SER A 46 -5.73 -0.82 5.18
C SER A 46 -6.33 -0.28 3.90
N LEU A 47 -5.84 -0.78 2.79
CA LEU A 47 -6.38 -0.51 1.46
C LEU A 47 -6.63 -1.84 0.77
N PHE A 48 -7.78 -1.93 0.11
CA PHE A 48 -8.15 -3.10 -0.66
C PHE A 48 -7.94 -2.85 -2.15
N TYR A 49 -7.30 -3.80 -2.78
CA TYR A 49 -7.21 -3.94 -4.22
C TYR A 49 -7.59 -5.37 -4.59
N SER A 50 -8.33 -5.55 -5.67
CA SER A 50 -8.63 -6.89 -6.17
C SER A 50 -7.38 -7.57 -6.71
N ILE A 51 -7.35 -8.89 -6.66
CA ILE A 51 -6.27 -9.66 -7.29
C ILE A 51 -6.22 -9.38 -8.80
N GLU A 52 -7.38 -9.30 -9.44
CA GLU A 52 -7.50 -9.00 -10.87
C GLU A 52 -6.82 -7.68 -11.26
N GLU A 53 -7.09 -6.59 -10.53
CA GLU A 53 -6.48 -5.29 -10.83
C GLU A 53 -4.97 -5.28 -10.54
N LEU A 54 -4.52 -5.99 -9.49
CA LEU A 54 -3.10 -6.12 -9.21
C LEU A 54 -2.38 -6.94 -10.27
N GLU A 55 -2.98 -8.02 -10.75
CA GLU A 55 -2.43 -8.83 -11.85
C GLU A 55 -2.30 -8.02 -13.13
N GLU A 56 -3.31 -7.21 -13.47
CA GLU A 56 -3.26 -6.32 -14.62
C GLU A 56 -2.13 -5.29 -14.49
N PHE A 57 -2.01 -4.65 -13.34
CA PHE A 57 -0.93 -3.70 -13.08
C PHE A 57 0.44 -4.37 -13.19
N LEU A 58 0.61 -5.54 -12.59
CA LEU A 58 1.88 -6.29 -12.64
C LEU A 58 2.23 -6.72 -14.07
N GLN A 59 1.23 -7.11 -14.86
CA GLN A 59 1.45 -7.46 -16.26
C GLN A 59 1.91 -6.25 -17.07
N LYS A 60 1.26 -5.11 -16.92
CA LYS A 60 1.68 -3.85 -17.57
C LYS A 60 3.08 -3.43 -17.14
N ALA A 61 3.40 -3.60 -15.87
CA ALA A 61 4.73 -3.30 -15.34
C ALA A 61 5.81 -4.17 -16.00
N LYS A 62 5.57 -5.47 -16.13
CA LYS A 62 6.48 -6.38 -16.83
C LYS A 62 6.66 -6.02 -18.30
N GLU A 63 5.58 -5.73 -19.01
CA GLU A 63 5.61 -5.32 -20.42
C GLU A 63 6.40 -4.03 -20.63
N ALA A 64 6.36 -3.11 -19.68
CA ALA A 64 7.11 -1.86 -19.71
C ALA A 64 8.60 -2.01 -19.28
N GLY A 65 9.02 -3.22 -18.87
CA GLY A 65 10.40 -3.52 -18.48
C GLY A 65 10.69 -3.42 -16.99
N ALA A 66 9.66 -3.29 -16.15
CA ALA A 66 9.84 -3.32 -14.70
C ALA A 66 10.17 -4.72 -14.20
N ASN A 67 10.98 -4.81 -13.16
CA ASN A 67 11.25 -6.06 -12.45
C ASN A 67 10.78 -6.03 -10.98
N GLY A 68 10.14 -4.94 -10.58
CA GLY A 68 9.62 -4.78 -9.25
C GLY A 68 8.58 -3.66 -9.15
N VAL A 69 8.04 -3.52 -7.96
CA VAL A 69 7.09 -2.47 -7.61
C VAL A 69 7.53 -1.83 -6.30
N SER A 70 7.61 -0.52 -6.29
CA SER A 70 7.78 0.25 -5.05
C SER A 70 6.43 0.68 -4.54
N VAL A 71 6.19 0.50 -3.26
CA VAL A 71 4.97 0.95 -2.60
C VAL A 71 5.30 2.17 -1.75
N HIS A 72 4.84 3.33 -2.19
CA HIS A 72 5.08 4.58 -1.49
C HIS A 72 3.93 4.89 -0.55
N PHE A 73 4.25 5.39 0.63
CA PHE A 73 3.27 5.96 1.55
C PHE A 73 2.92 7.37 1.10
N GLY A 74 1.67 7.73 1.18
CA GLY A 74 1.18 9.04 0.80
C GLY A 74 -0.04 9.45 1.61
N VAL A 75 -0.45 10.68 1.42
CA VAL A 75 -1.67 11.25 2.01
C VAL A 75 -2.40 12.01 0.91
N TYR A 76 -3.70 11.79 0.79
CA TYR A 76 -4.52 12.59 -0.11
C TYR A 76 -4.58 14.03 0.42
N PRO A 77 -4.39 15.04 -0.44
CA PRO A 77 -4.48 16.42 -0.01
C PRO A 77 -5.90 16.76 0.49
N GLU A 78 -6.02 17.77 1.32
CA GLU A 78 -7.31 18.19 1.89
C GLU A 78 -8.34 18.62 0.83
N ASN A 79 -7.88 19.11 -0.30
CA ASN A 79 -8.72 19.50 -1.44
C ASN A 79 -8.97 18.37 -2.46
N PHE A 80 -8.58 17.14 -2.15
CA PHE A 80 -8.82 16.01 -3.02
C PHE A 80 -10.33 15.74 -3.16
N ASN A 81 -10.82 15.71 -4.39
CA ASN A 81 -12.26 15.64 -4.68
C ASN A 81 -12.65 14.58 -5.74
N GLU A 82 -11.70 13.78 -6.21
CA GLU A 82 -11.98 12.73 -7.19
C GLU A 82 -12.83 11.59 -6.61
N ARG A 83 -12.69 11.36 -5.31
CA ARG A 83 -13.50 10.39 -4.56
C ARG A 83 -13.85 10.94 -3.18
N GLU A 84 -15.13 10.88 -2.85
CA GLU A 84 -15.62 11.30 -1.55
C GLU A 84 -15.00 10.48 -0.41
N GLY A 85 -14.65 11.17 0.67
CA GLY A 85 -14.12 10.55 1.86
C GLY A 85 -12.61 10.22 1.83
N TYR A 86 -11.91 10.51 0.72
CA TYR A 86 -10.48 10.22 0.57
C TYR A 86 -9.58 11.35 1.08
N ALA A 87 -10.05 12.59 1.02
CA ALA A 87 -9.25 13.76 1.42
C ALA A 87 -8.65 13.61 2.83
N GLY A 88 -7.38 13.93 2.97
CA GLY A 88 -6.65 13.90 4.24
C GLY A 88 -6.22 12.52 4.72
N LYS A 89 -6.67 11.45 4.09
CA LYS A 89 -6.37 10.08 4.54
C LYS A 89 -5.07 9.53 3.96
N GLN A 90 -4.40 8.71 4.75
CA GLN A 90 -3.22 7.96 4.32
C GLN A 90 -3.58 6.99 3.21
N THR A 91 -2.67 6.84 2.28
CA THR A 91 -2.77 5.91 1.16
C THR A 91 -1.42 5.32 0.82
N THR A 92 -1.42 4.43 -0.14
CA THR A 92 -0.21 3.93 -0.78
C THR A 92 -0.33 4.10 -2.29
N VAL A 93 0.78 4.30 -2.95
CA VAL A 93 0.85 4.30 -4.41
C VAL A 93 1.87 3.28 -4.89
N PHE A 94 1.44 2.40 -5.78
CA PHE A 94 2.32 1.44 -6.44
C PHE A 94 3.00 2.11 -7.64
N VAL A 95 4.30 2.00 -7.71
CA VAL A 95 5.08 2.51 -8.84
C VAL A 95 5.90 1.36 -9.41
N ALA A 96 5.75 1.10 -10.70
CA ALA A 96 6.57 0.12 -11.40
C ALA A 96 8.03 0.58 -11.41
N THR A 97 8.94 -0.30 -11.02
CA THR A 97 10.37 0.03 -10.88
C THR A 97 11.26 -1.01 -11.54
N ASP A 98 12.42 -0.56 -11.98
CA ASP A 98 13.51 -1.39 -12.45
C ASP A 98 14.70 -1.23 -11.49
N ARG A 99 14.99 -2.29 -10.75
CA ARG A 99 16.12 -2.35 -9.83
C ARG A 99 17.22 -3.20 -10.44
N GLN A 100 18.39 -2.59 -10.62
CA GLN A 100 19.57 -3.27 -11.12
C GLN A 100 20.68 -3.27 -10.07
N GLU A 101 21.24 -4.43 -9.81
CA GLU A 101 22.46 -4.54 -9.01
C GLU A 101 23.66 -4.63 -9.95
N THR A 102 24.58 -3.68 -9.84
CA THR A 102 25.79 -3.59 -10.64
C THR A 102 27.02 -3.65 -9.74
N VAL A 103 28.20 -3.81 -10.35
CA VAL A 103 29.49 -3.80 -9.63
C VAL A 103 29.74 -2.47 -8.92
N THR A 104 29.16 -1.39 -9.42
CA THR A 104 29.32 -0.02 -8.89
C THR A 104 28.22 0.39 -7.91
N GLY A 105 27.19 -0.45 -7.73
CA GLY A 105 26.12 -0.16 -6.81
C GLY A 105 24.74 -0.62 -7.30
N ILE A 106 23.70 -0.14 -6.63
CA ILE A 106 22.32 -0.45 -6.94
C ILE A 106 21.69 0.75 -7.62
N THR A 107 21.10 0.54 -8.78
CA THR A 107 20.22 1.53 -9.43
C THR A 107 18.77 1.15 -9.21
N HIS A 108 17.92 2.15 -9.00
CA HIS A 108 16.49 1.98 -8.77
C HIS A 108 15.76 3.08 -9.55
N LYS A 109 15.13 2.70 -10.65
CA LYS A 109 14.52 3.64 -11.59
C LYS A 109 13.02 3.39 -11.70
N ASN A 110 12.26 4.46 -11.76
CA ASN A 110 10.85 4.38 -12.10
C ASN A 110 10.68 3.99 -13.57
N VAL A 111 9.66 3.19 -13.85
CA VAL A 111 9.33 2.71 -15.17
C VAL A 111 8.16 3.51 -15.74
N TYR A 112 8.28 3.89 -16.99
CA TYR A 112 7.31 4.66 -17.73
C TYR A 112 6.72 3.83 -18.87
N GLN A 113 5.47 4.09 -19.19
CA GLN A 113 4.83 3.55 -20.38
C GLN A 113 4.63 4.65 -21.42
N HIS A 114 4.66 4.28 -22.70
CA HIS A 114 4.31 5.18 -23.79
C HIS A 114 2.82 5.09 -24.07
N THR A 115 2.13 6.22 -24.04
CA THR A 115 0.71 6.35 -24.35
C THR A 115 0.51 7.38 -25.46
N ASN A 116 -0.72 7.52 -25.95
CA ASN A 116 -1.08 8.56 -26.92
C ASN A 116 -0.79 9.99 -26.40
N LYS A 117 -0.68 10.14 -25.09
CA LYS A 117 -0.36 11.41 -24.41
C LYS A 117 1.13 11.57 -24.11
N GLY A 118 1.98 10.68 -24.63
CA GLY A 118 3.41 10.66 -24.38
C GLY A 118 3.86 9.68 -23.31
N LYS A 119 4.99 9.93 -22.72
CA LYS A 119 5.61 9.10 -21.70
C LYS A 119 4.96 9.36 -20.34
N GLN A 120 4.37 8.35 -19.72
CA GLN A 120 3.71 8.45 -18.43
C GLN A 120 4.29 7.46 -17.42
N LEU A 121 4.42 7.91 -16.17
CA LEU A 121 4.80 7.05 -15.06
C LEU A 121 3.78 5.92 -14.90
N LEU A 122 4.24 4.69 -14.80
CA LEU A 122 3.36 3.55 -14.56
C LEU A 122 3.15 3.38 -13.05
N ALA A 123 2.03 3.89 -12.58
CA ALA A 123 1.67 3.94 -11.19
C ALA A 123 0.18 3.61 -10.98
N TYR A 124 -0.15 3.09 -9.80
CA TYR A 124 -1.50 2.68 -9.44
C TYR A 124 -1.85 3.10 -8.01
N ASN A 125 -3.02 3.65 -7.83
CA ASN A 125 -3.51 4.18 -6.56
C ASN A 125 -5.04 4.06 -6.48
N MET A 126 -5.61 4.62 -5.43
CA MET A 126 -7.04 4.67 -5.17
C MET A 126 -7.67 3.33 -4.80
N GLY A 127 -6.94 2.50 -4.07
CA GLY A 127 -7.52 1.37 -3.37
C GLY A 127 -8.66 1.82 -2.45
N THR A 128 -9.57 0.93 -2.18
CA THR A 128 -10.70 1.23 -1.31
C THR A 128 -10.44 0.77 0.12
N TRP A 129 -11.11 1.42 1.05
CA TRP A 129 -11.11 0.94 2.43
C TRP A 129 -12.08 -0.23 2.57
N PRO A 130 -11.80 -1.14 3.51
CA PRO A 130 -12.82 -2.09 3.93
C PRO A 130 -14.09 -1.32 4.30
N PRO A 131 -15.28 -1.84 4.00
CA PRO A 131 -16.53 -1.18 4.34
C PRO A 131 -16.55 -0.84 5.85
N GLY A 132 -17.03 0.36 6.17
CA GLY A 132 -17.06 0.87 7.54
C GLY A 132 -17.92 0.04 8.51
N SER A 133 -18.07 0.55 9.71
CA SER A 133 -18.79 -0.10 10.83
C SER A 133 -20.09 -0.81 10.43
N GLY A 134 -20.17 -2.09 10.66
CA GLY A 134 -21.33 -2.95 10.35
C GLY A 134 -21.05 -4.09 9.39
N VAL A 135 -19.86 -4.16 8.80
CA VAL A 135 -19.40 -5.33 8.07
C VAL A 135 -18.45 -6.11 8.97
N GLU A 136 -18.68 -7.40 9.08
CA GLU A 136 -17.80 -8.29 9.82
C GLU A 136 -16.39 -8.19 9.23
N THR A 137 -15.51 -7.54 9.95
CA THR A 137 -14.07 -7.64 9.71
C THR A 137 -13.56 -8.73 10.63
N ASP A 138 -12.88 -9.73 10.11
CA ASP A 138 -12.28 -10.79 10.91
C ASP A 138 -11.03 -10.27 11.65
N TRP A 139 -11.24 -9.22 12.44
CA TRP A 139 -10.19 -8.69 13.30
C TRP A 139 -9.90 -9.60 14.50
N GLU A 140 -10.86 -10.42 14.91
CA GLU A 140 -10.67 -11.41 15.98
C GLU A 140 -9.61 -12.44 15.59
N GLY A 141 -9.56 -12.84 14.31
CA GLY A 141 -8.51 -13.72 13.79
C GLY A 141 -7.10 -13.18 13.94
N PHE A 142 -6.94 -11.88 14.07
CA PHE A 142 -5.66 -11.22 14.32
C PHE A 142 -5.43 -10.83 15.79
N GLY A 143 -6.31 -11.27 16.70
CA GLY A 143 -6.20 -10.93 18.11
C GLY A 143 -6.34 -9.44 18.41
N ILE A 144 -7.00 -8.69 17.53
CA ILE A 144 -7.19 -7.25 17.67
C ILE A 144 -8.63 -6.99 18.13
N THR A 145 -8.77 -6.43 19.32
CA THR A 145 -10.05 -5.95 19.80
C THR A 145 -10.12 -4.43 19.69
N ILE A 146 -11.11 -3.93 18.98
CA ILE A 146 -11.39 -2.50 18.89
C ILE A 146 -12.51 -2.18 19.88
N ILE A 147 -12.20 -1.31 20.84
CA ILE A 147 -13.20 -0.79 21.76
C ILE A 147 -13.49 0.65 21.36
N ASP A 148 -14.69 0.88 20.85
CA ASP A 148 -15.19 2.23 20.58
C ASP A 148 -15.60 2.88 21.90
N LYS A 149 -14.98 4.00 22.23
CA LYS A 149 -15.30 4.82 23.41
C LYS A 149 -16.13 6.06 23.07
N GLY A 150 -16.77 6.07 21.92
CA GLY A 150 -17.54 7.22 21.46
C GLY A 150 -16.65 8.46 21.29
N ASP A 151 -17.08 9.59 21.85
CA ASP A 151 -16.36 10.87 21.75
C ASP A 151 -14.91 10.82 22.29
N LYS A 152 -14.54 9.77 22.99
CA LYS A 152 -13.20 9.57 23.56
C LYS A 152 -12.27 8.75 22.65
N GLY A 153 -12.70 8.44 21.42
CA GLY A 153 -11.93 7.69 20.47
C GLY A 153 -11.98 6.18 20.67
N MET A 154 -11.14 5.47 19.93
CA MET A 154 -11.07 4.00 19.98
C MET A 154 -9.84 3.54 20.74
N ILE A 155 -10.00 2.52 21.56
CA ILE A 155 -8.88 1.76 22.12
C ILE A 155 -8.71 0.48 21.34
N VAL A 156 -7.48 0.20 20.99
CA VAL A 156 -7.07 -1.07 20.37
C VAL A 156 -6.30 -1.86 21.41
N ILE A 157 -6.84 -3.01 21.72
CA ILE A 157 -6.20 -3.96 22.63
C ILE A 157 -5.68 -5.14 21.83
#